data_fa38a465110c5d6fdc8db97fffc44bc7
#
_entry.id   fa38a465110c5d6fdc8db97fffc44bc7
#
_cell.length_a   1.000
_cell.length_b   1.000
_cell.length_c   1.000
_cell.angle_alpha   90.00
_cell.angle_beta   90.00
_cell.angle_gamma   90.00
#
_symmetry.space_group_name_H-M   'P 1'
#
loop_
_entity.id
_entity.type
_entity.pdbx_description
1 polymer ?
#
loop_
_entity_poly.entity_id
_entity_poly.type
_entity_poly.pdbx_seq_one_letter_code
_entity_poly.pdbx_strand_id
1 'polypeptide(L)'
;MKLSFTKMQGCANDYIYLDCRTSGVPEDIAALSQRLSRRHFSIGADGIICICAPVTAGADAMMRIFNADGSEGKMCGNGIRCVAEWLYTHGTAKPKLAIDTLSGLKTVSRMGEGLWQV
;
A
#
# COMPACT_ATOMS: atom_id res chain seq x y z
N MET A 1 -17.11 -9.51 -9.82
CA MET A 1 -16.47 -8.22 -9.51
C MET A 1 -15.10 -8.16 -10.13
N LYS A 2 -14.80 -7.05 -10.76
CA LYS A 2 -13.50 -6.84 -11.39
C LYS A 2 -12.59 -6.08 -10.43
N LEU A 3 -11.44 -6.65 -10.10
CA LEU A 3 -10.50 -6.05 -9.16
C LEU A 3 -9.23 -5.66 -9.90
N SER A 4 -8.91 -4.37 -9.88
CA SER A 4 -7.67 -3.86 -10.45
C SER A 4 -6.62 -3.75 -9.36
N PHE A 5 -5.41 -4.23 -9.63
CA PHE A 5 -4.34 -4.21 -8.66
C PHE A 5 -2.99 -3.99 -9.34
N THR A 6 -2.00 -3.60 -8.54
CA THR A 6 -0.61 -3.50 -8.96
C THR A 6 0.24 -4.37 -8.04
N LYS A 7 1.10 -5.21 -8.61
CA LYS A 7 2.09 -5.97 -7.85
C LYS A 7 3.45 -5.31 -8.05
N MET A 8 4.06 -4.86 -6.97
CA MET A 8 5.36 -4.17 -7.03
C MET A 8 6.46 -5.03 -6.46
N GLN A 9 7.57 -5.08 -7.17
CA GLN A 9 8.78 -5.80 -6.77
C GLN A 9 9.92 -4.80 -6.59
N GLY A 10 11.00 -5.22 -5.97
CA GLY A 10 12.15 -4.36 -5.69
C GLY A 10 12.20 -3.90 -4.25
N CYS A 11 11.18 -4.22 -3.45
CA CYS A 11 11.19 -4.09 -2.00
C CYS A 11 11.39 -5.48 -1.38
N ALA A 12 11.84 -5.56 -0.13
CA ALA A 12 12.08 -6.84 0.55
C ALA A 12 10.80 -7.67 0.66
N ASN A 13 9.63 -7.00 0.73
CA ASN A 13 8.33 -7.65 0.79
C ASN A 13 7.61 -7.48 -0.54
N ASP A 14 6.87 -8.51 -0.94
CA ASP A 14 6.14 -8.57 -2.19
C ASP A 14 4.65 -8.42 -1.89
N TYR A 15 4.08 -7.24 -2.17
CA TYR A 15 2.69 -6.92 -1.87
C TYR A 15 1.87 -6.69 -3.14
N ILE A 16 0.57 -6.96 -3.03
CA ILE A 16 -0.43 -6.55 -4.01
C ILE A 16 -0.97 -5.21 -3.55
N TYR A 17 -0.96 -4.20 -4.43
CA TYR A 17 -1.43 -2.85 -4.11
C TYR A 17 -2.78 -2.60 -4.74
N LEU A 18 -3.77 -2.19 -3.93
CA LEU A 18 -5.10 -1.83 -4.39
C LEU A 18 -5.31 -0.33 -4.24
N ASP A 19 -5.80 0.31 -5.30
CA ASP A 19 -6.21 1.71 -5.23
C ASP A 19 -7.61 1.78 -4.63
N CYS A 20 -7.68 2.13 -3.36
CA CYS A 20 -8.92 2.23 -2.60
C CYS A 20 -9.29 3.68 -2.30
N ARG A 21 -8.69 4.65 -3.01
CA ARG A 21 -8.90 6.07 -2.72
C ARG A 21 -10.33 6.52 -2.98
N THR A 22 -11.00 5.92 -3.94
CA THR A 22 -12.37 6.27 -4.31
C THR A 22 -13.40 5.27 -3.79
N SER A 23 -13.12 3.97 -3.98
CA SER A 23 -14.08 2.91 -3.66
C SER A 23 -14.02 2.42 -2.22
N GLY A 24 -12.95 2.78 -1.48
CA GLY A 24 -12.73 2.28 -0.14
C GLY A 24 -12.17 0.86 -0.12
N VAL A 25 -11.92 0.35 1.08
CA VAL A 25 -11.37 -0.99 1.29
C VAL A 25 -12.52 -2.02 1.12
N PRO A 26 -12.31 -3.11 0.36
CA PRO A 26 -13.31 -4.17 0.25
C PRO A 26 -13.69 -4.73 1.63
N GLU A 27 -14.97 -5.05 1.83
CA GLU A 27 -15.46 -5.56 3.11
C GLU A 27 -14.80 -6.88 3.50
N ASP A 28 -14.49 -7.73 2.52
CA ASP A 28 -13.89 -9.04 2.73
C ASP A 28 -12.36 -9.03 2.57
N ILE A 29 -11.72 -7.89 2.85
CA ILE A 29 -10.28 -7.70 2.57
C ILE A 29 -9.39 -8.74 3.25
N ALA A 30 -9.72 -9.16 4.47
CA ALA A 30 -8.93 -10.16 5.18
C ALA A 30 -8.96 -11.52 4.44
N ALA A 31 -10.15 -11.97 4.04
CA ALA A 31 -10.31 -13.20 3.28
C ALA A 31 -9.66 -13.08 1.90
N LEU A 32 -9.79 -11.90 1.27
CA LEU A 32 -9.19 -11.64 -0.03
C LEU A 32 -7.66 -11.70 0.07
N SER A 33 -7.08 -11.13 1.12
CA SER A 33 -5.63 -11.17 1.33
C SER A 33 -5.13 -12.60 1.49
N GLN A 34 -5.82 -13.41 2.28
CA GLN A 34 -5.48 -14.83 2.44
C GLN A 34 -5.51 -15.55 1.09
N ARG A 35 -6.57 -15.33 0.31
CA ARG A 35 -6.77 -16.02 -0.97
C ARG A 35 -5.76 -15.60 -2.03
N LEU A 36 -5.55 -14.29 -2.19
CA LEU A 36 -4.67 -13.77 -3.25
C LEU A 36 -3.18 -13.93 -2.91
N SER A 37 -2.84 -14.09 -1.63
CA SER A 37 -1.45 -14.22 -1.22
C SER A 37 -0.90 -15.63 -1.35
N ARG A 38 -1.71 -16.62 -1.71
CA ARG A 38 -1.25 -18.01 -1.91
C ARG A 38 -0.35 -18.09 -3.15
N ARG A 39 0.92 -18.45 -2.92
CA ARG A 39 1.94 -18.36 -3.97
C ARG A 39 1.76 -19.34 -5.13
N HIS A 40 1.15 -20.51 -4.90
CA HIS A 40 1.01 -21.52 -5.94
C HIS A 40 -0.40 -21.61 -6.52
N PHE A 41 -1.38 -20.91 -5.94
CA PHE A 41 -2.78 -21.06 -6.30
C PHE A 41 -3.43 -19.74 -6.71
N SER A 42 -2.69 -18.62 -6.63
CA SER A 42 -3.21 -17.32 -6.98
C SER A 42 -2.04 -16.40 -7.36
N ILE A 43 -2.16 -15.10 -7.09
CA ILE A 43 -1.16 -14.10 -7.47
C ILE A 43 0.16 -14.32 -6.70
N GLY A 44 0.06 -14.69 -5.41
CA GLY A 44 1.22 -14.94 -4.57
C GLY A 44 1.88 -13.67 -4.09
N ALA A 45 1.78 -13.38 -2.79
CA ALA A 45 2.34 -12.16 -2.20
C ALA A 45 2.46 -12.32 -0.69
N ASP A 46 3.11 -11.35 -0.04
CA ASP A 46 3.18 -11.28 1.41
C ASP A 46 1.90 -10.70 2.01
N GLY A 47 1.07 -10.09 1.20
CA GLY A 47 -0.19 -9.52 1.60
C GLY A 47 -0.71 -8.49 0.62
N ILE A 48 -1.71 -7.72 1.07
CA ILE A 48 -2.33 -6.64 0.29
C ILE A 48 -2.07 -5.33 1.02
N ILE A 49 -1.68 -4.30 0.28
CA ILE A 49 -1.64 -2.93 0.78
C ILE A 49 -2.73 -2.15 0.05
N CYS A 50 -3.64 -1.57 0.83
CA CYS A 50 -4.70 -0.70 0.31
C CYS A 50 -4.23 0.75 0.40
N ILE A 51 -4.22 1.44 -0.72
CA ILE A 51 -3.90 2.87 -0.81
C ILE A 51 -5.24 3.61 -0.76
N CYS A 52 -5.51 4.26 0.37
CA CYS A 52 -6.80 4.86 0.67
C CYS A 52 -6.73 6.38 0.66
N ALA A 53 -7.91 7.03 0.65
CA ALA A 53 -7.99 8.47 0.83
C ALA A 53 -7.41 8.85 2.18
N PRO A 54 -6.76 10.03 2.31
CA PRO A 54 -6.16 10.44 3.57
C PRO A 54 -7.22 10.72 4.64
N VAL A 55 -6.86 10.52 5.90
CA VAL A 55 -7.69 10.83 7.06
C VAL A 55 -7.25 12.15 7.68
N THR A 56 -5.95 12.35 7.83
CA THR A 56 -5.37 13.58 8.38
C THR A 56 -5.45 14.70 7.35
N ALA A 57 -5.86 15.89 7.77
CA ALA A 57 -5.88 17.06 6.90
C ALA A 57 -4.47 17.35 6.40
N GLY A 58 -4.33 17.52 5.09
CA GLY A 58 -3.04 17.77 4.44
C GLY A 58 -2.23 16.51 4.11
N ALA A 59 -2.67 15.32 4.55
CA ALA A 59 -2.02 14.08 4.15
C ALA A 59 -2.37 13.73 2.71
N ASP A 60 -1.50 12.98 2.06
CA ASP A 60 -1.66 12.63 0.64
C ASP A 60 -2.43 11.33 0.45
N ALA A 61 -2.33 10.40 1.40
CA ALA A 61 -3.02 9.12 1.34
C ALA A 61 -3.02 8.45 2.71
N MET A 62 -3.72 7.34 2.82
CA MET A 62 -3.64 6.43 3.95
C MET A 62 -3.27 5.05 3.45
N MET A 63 -2.35 4.38 4.16
CA MET A 63 -1.93 3.02 3.87
C MET A 63 -2.53 2.07 4.88
N ARG A 64 -3.19 1.00 4.40
CA ARG A 64 -3.64 -0.11 5.25
C ARG A 64 -3.03 -1.39 4.72
N ILE A 65 -2.47 -2.20 5.62
CA ILE A 65 -1.73 -3.42 5.28
C ILE A 65 -2.49 -4.64 5.80
N PHE A 66 -2.73 -5.60 4.92
CA PHE A 66 -3.35 -6.88 5.28
C PHE A 66 -2.36 -7.99 4.93
N ASN A 67 -1.88 -8.70 5.95
CA ASN A 67 -0.88 -9.75 5.80
C ASN A 67 -1.48 -10.97 5.09
N ALA A 68 -0.62 -11.90 4.66
CA ALA A 68 -1.05 -13.10 3.97
C ALA A 68 -2.01 -13.98 4.79
N ASP A 69 -1.95 -13.87 6.12
CA ASP A 69 -2.87 -14.58 7.02
C ASP A 69 -4.19 -13.83 7.25
N GLY A 70 -4.38 -12.67 6.64
CA GLY A 70 -5.57 -11.83 6.77
C GLY A 70 -5.52 -10.82 7.90
N SER A 71 -4.52 -10.85 8.77
CA SER A 71 -4.40 -9.88 9.86
C SER A 71 -3.98 -8.52 9.32
N GLU A 72 -4.41 -7.45 9.98
CA GLU A 72 -4.03 -6.09 9.59
C GLU A 72 -2.76 -5.68 10.34
N GLY A 73 -1.74 -5.25 9.58
CA GLY A 73 -0.50 -4.73 10.13
C GLY A 73 -0.58 -3.23 10.33
N LYS A 74 0.30 -2.70 11.20
CA LYS A 74 0.30 -1.28 11.52
C LYS A 74 1.15 -0.46 10.56
N MET A 75 2.32 -0.96 10.18
CA MET A 75 3.26 -0.23 9.35
C MET A 75 4.28 -1.20 8.75
N CYS A 76 4.73 -0.90 7.53
CA CYS A 76 5.81 -1.63 6.85
C CYS A 76 6.68 -0.60 6.14
N GLY A 77 7.96 -0.50 6.53
CA GLY A 77 8.87 0.47 5.94
C GLY A 77 9.08 0.30 4.44
N ASN A 78 9.20 -0.94 3.98
CA ASN A 78 9.32 -1.22 2.55
C ASN A 78 8.00 -0.96 1.82
N GLY A 79 6.88 -1.34 2.43
CA GLY A 79 5.56 -1.12 1.85
C GLY A 79 5.25 0.35 1.67
N ILE A 80 5.57 1.19 2.67
CA ILE A 80 5.29 2.64 2.57
C ILE A 80 6.15 3.30 1.49
N ARG A 81 7.38 2.83 1.28
CA ARG A 81 8.21 3.34 0.18
C ARG A 81 7.58 3.00 -1.18
N CYS A 82 7.04 1.81 -1.33
CA CYS A 82 6.34 1.43 -2.56
C CYS A 82 5.04 2.21 -2.74
N VAL A 83 4.30 2.49 -1.67
CA VAL A 83 3.11 3.35 -1.72
C VAL A 83 3.50 4.77 -2.19
N ALA A 84 4.60 5.31 -1.66
CA ALA A 84 5.09 6.62 -2.06
C ALA A 84 5.43 6.65 -3.55
N GLU A 85 6.12 5.64 -4.06
CA GLU A 85 6.44 5.53 -5.47
C GLU A 85 5.18 5.42 -6.32
N TRP A 86 4.22 4.62 -5.89
CA TRP A 86 2.94 4.48 -6.58
C TRP A 86 2.21 5.81 -6.67
N LEU A 87 2.13 6.55 -5.54
CA LEU A 87 1.50 7.88 -5.51
C LEU A 87 2.20 8.85 -6.44
N TYR A 88 3.53 8.85 -6.42
CA TYR A 88 4.34 9.74 -7.24
C TYR A 88 4.09 9.51 -8.73
N THR A 89 3.95 8.26 -9.14
CA THR A 89 3.72 7.92 -10.55
C THR A 89 2.25 7.98 -10.96
N HIS A 90 1.33 8.13 -10.01
CA HIS A 90 -0.12 8.14 -10.27
C HIS A 90 -0.78 9.48 -9.93
N GLY A 91 -0.05 10.57 -10.12
CA GLY A 91 -0.63 11.91 -10.06
C GLY A 91 -0.23 12.75 -8.85
N THR A 92 0.40 12.18 -7.82
CA THR A 92 0.85 12.93 -6.63
C THR A 92 2.37 13.06 -6.65
N ALA A 93 2.88 13.74 -7.66
CA ALA A 93 4.32 13.87 -7.92
C ALA A 93 4.94 14.97 -7.05
N LYS A 94 5.03 14.74 -5.76
CA LYS A 94 5.65 15.64 -4.79
C LYS A 94 6.93 15.02 -4.23
N PRO A 95 7.94 15.83 -3.89
CA PRO A 95 9.19 15.31 -3.32
C PRO A 95 9.04 14.79 -1.89
N LYS A 96 7.98 15.18 -1.20
CA LYS A 96 7.69 14.74 0.16
C LYS A 96 6.21 14.40 0.26
N LEU A 97 5.92 13.17 0.71
CA LEU A 97 4.55 12.67 0.82
C LEU A 97 4.23 12.36 2.28
N ALA A 98 3.03 12.74 2.71
CA ALA A 98 2.53 12.46 4.05
C ALA A 98 1.49 11.33 3.92
N ILE A 99 1.73 10.22 4.62
CA ILE A 99 0.90 9.02 4.51
C ILE A 99 0.42 8.63 5.91
N ASP A 100 -0.90 8.57 6.09
CA ASP A 100 -1.50 8.04 7.30
C ASP A 100 -1.28 6.54 7.39
N THR A 101 -1.01 6.04 8.59
CA THR A 101 -0.90 4.60 8.88
C THR A 101 -1.57 4.31 10.22
N LEU A 102 -1.74 3.04 10.58
CA LEU A 102 -2.23 2.68 11.91
C LEU A 102 -1.21 3.03 13.01
N SER A 103 0.04 3.29 12.65
CA SER A 103 1.08 3.77 13.57
C SER A 103 1.24 5.28 13.57
N GLY A 104 0.31 6.00 12.94
CA GLY A 104 0.31 7.45 12.83
C GLY A 104 0.74 7.96 11.47
N LEU A 105 0.85 9.28 11.36
CA LEU A 105 1.25 9.93 10.12
C LEU A 105 2.75 9.77 9.91
N LYS A 106 3.12 9.32 8.72
CA LYS A 106 4.52 9.17 8.31
C LYS A 106 4.82 10.11 7.14
N THR A 107 6.02 10.68 7.13
CA THR A 107 6.49 11.49 6.02
C THR A 107 7.57 10.74 5.28
N VAL A 108 7.44 10.66 3.95
CA VAL A 108 8.38 9.94 3.09
C VAL A 108 8.95 10.93 2.09
N SER A 109 10.28 11.00 2.01
CA SER A 109 10.98 11.94 1.16
C SER A 109 11.63 11.24 -0.01
N ARG A 110 11.48 11.80 -1.22
CA ARG A 110 12.11 11.26 -2.44
C ARG A 110 13.57 11.66 -2.45
N MET A 111 14.44 10.66 -2.49
CA MET A 111 15.90 10.85 -2.46
C MET A 111 16.54 10.70 -3.84
N GLY A 112 15.80 10.23 -4.83
CA GLY A 112 16.25 10.01 -6.19
C GLY A 112 15.20 9.18 -6.92
N GLU A 113 15.43 8.83 -8.17
CA GLU A 113 14.48 8.04 -8.95
C GLU A 113 14.24 6.69 -8.28
N GLY A 114 13.01 6.44 -7.84
CA GLY A 114 12.61 5.22 -7.17
C GLY A 114 13.16 5.04 -5.75
N LEU A 115 13.81 6.07 -5.18
CA LEU A 115 14.42 6.00 -3.85
C LEU A 115 13.68 6.91 -2.87
N TRP A 116 13.23 6.32 -1.76
CA TRP A 116 12.45 7.02 -0.75
C TRP A 116 13.01 6.78 0.65
N GLN A 117 12.99 7.81 1.47
CA GLN A 117 13.40 7.76 2.87
C GLN A 117 12.18 8.03 3.77
N VAL A 118 11.98 7.14 4.70
CA VAL A 118 10.90 7.26 5.70
C VAL A 118 11.32 8.17 6.83
#